data_5f65b3fb2612785ab1d1f966ccd3cec2
#
_entry.id   5f65b3fb2612785ab1d1f966ccd3cec2
#
_cell.length_a   1.000
_cell.length_b   1.000
_cell.length_c   1.000
_cell.angle_alpha   90.00
_cell.angle_beta   90.00
_cell.angle_gamma   90.00
#
_symmetry.space_group_name_H-M   'P 1'
#
loop_
_entity.id
_entity.type
_entity.pdbx_description
1 polymer ?
#
loop_
_entity_poly.entity_id
_entity_poly.type
_entity_poly.pdbx_seq_one_letter_code
_entity_poly.pdbx_strand_id
1 'polypeptide(L)'
;MFTHATGLLPSGWAFAGLVGYRWANEGVIEGTFYNSLSYFLSAEKRFGTKHALSLVTFGSPTERAQQGASTEEAYWLANSHYYNPNWGYQNGEKRNSRVVNDFEPTAILTWDWKMRDNMKLTTAAGFKYAMYSSTALGWNGNAYDPRPDYYKNLPSSIFNVYDPEQNCYDWLQKNPWALEGWNQLYNYWTSSKANRQVNWDRMYAVNRSAAAQGDETLYY
;
A
#
# COMPACT_ATOMS: atom_id res chain seq x y z
N MET A 1 -10.12 17.81 -11.21
CA MET A 1 -9.97 18.80 -10.13
C MET A 1 -10.91 19.95 -10.43
N PHE A 2 -11.72 20.36 -9.46
CA PHE A 2 -12.61 21.51 -9.53
C PHE A 2 -12.25 22.48 -8.40
N THR A 3 -12.20 23.77 -8.68
CA THR A 3 -11.91 24.83 -7.70
C THR A 3 -12.89 25.97 -7.89
N HIS A 4 -13.35 26.54 -6.79
CA HIS A 4 -14.19 27.73 -6.80
C HIS A 4 -13.86 28.64 -5.62
N ALA A 5 -13.90 29.97 -5.84
CA ALA A 5 -13.77 30.97 -4.80
C ALA A 5 -14.70 32.15 -5.09
N THR A 6 -15.42 32.60 -4.05
CA THR A 6 -16.37 33.71 -4.20
C THR A 6 -15.70 35.08 -4.15
N GLY A 7 -14.48 35.15 -3.62
CA GLY A 7 -13.93 36.41 -3.12
C GLY A 7 -14.71 36.92 -1.90
N LEU A 8 -14.42 38.15 -1.47
CA LEU A 8 -15.14 38.78 -0.36
C LEU A 8 -16.49 39.32 -0.84
N LEU A 9 -17.56 38.75 -0.32
CA LEU A 9 -18.93 39.21 -0.61
C LEU A 9 -19.30 40.47 0.16
N PRO A 10 -20.30 41.25 -0.30
CA PRO A 10 -20.79 42.42 0.44
C PRO A 10 -21.27 42.10 1.87
N SER A 11 -21.71 40.86 2.10
CA SER A 11 -22.09 40.35 3.41
C SER A 11 -20.90 40.13 4.37
N GLY A 12 -19.65 40.32 3.91
CA GLY A 12 -18.43 40.09 4.66
C GLY A 12 -18.01 38.63 4.72
N TRP A 13 -18.63 37.73 3.96
CA TRP A 13 -18.22 36.35 3.80
C TRP A 13 -17.29 36.17 2.59
N ALA A 14 -16.37 35.22 2.73
CA ALA A 14 -15.61 34.71 1.61
C ALA A 14 -15.55 33.18 1.72
N PHE A 15 -15.74 32.49 0.61
CA PHE A 15 -15.67 31.02 0.55
C PHE A 15 -14.70 30.58 -0.53
N ALA A 16 -13.95 29.53 -0.26
CA ALA A 16 -13.16 28.85 -1.27
C ALA A 16 -13.26 27.33 -1.09
N GLY A 17 -13.28 26.62 -2.19
CA GLY A 17 -13.35 25.17 -2.20
C GLY A 17 -12.56 24.55 -3.33
N LEU A 18 -11.98 23.39 -3.06
CA LEU A 18 -11.32 22.55 -4.05
C LEU A 18 -11.74 21.09 -3.79
N VAL A 19 -12.06 20.38 -4.87
CA VAL A 19 -12.24 18.95 -4.87
C VAL A 19 -11.44 18.38 -6.04
N GLY A 20 -10.62 17.38 -5.75
CA GLY A 20 -9.81 16.69 -6.74
C GLY A 20 -9.91 15.19 -6.57
N TYR A 21 -9.97 14.46 -7.67
CA TYR A 21 -9.94 13.00 -7.65
C TYR A 21 -8.82 12.49 -8.56
N ARG A 22 -8.03 11.58 -8.05
CA ARG A 22 -6.97 10.87 -8.77
C ARG A 22 -7.17 9.38 -8.61
N TRP A 23 -7.05 8.68 -9.71
CA TRP A 23 -7.15 7.22 -9.68
C TRP A 23 -6.25 6.62 -10.75
N ALA A 24 -5.76 5.41 -10.47
CA ALA A 24 -5.09 4.55 -11.41
C ALA A 24 -5.44 3.11 -11.04
N ASN A 25 -6.02 2.36 -11.95
CA ASN A 25 -6.35 0.95 -11.74
C ASN A 25 -5.09 0.09 -11.71
N GLU A 26 -4.01 0.55 -12.34
CA GLU A 26 -2.70 -0.07 -12.32
C GLU A 26 -1.62 0.99 -12.48
N GLY A 27 -0.59 0.91 -11.65
CA GLY A 27 0.61 1.74 -11.75
C GLY A 27 1.63 1.15 -12.72
N VAL A 28 2.82 1.77 -12.79
CA VAL A 28 3.97 1.23 -13.54
C VAL A 28 4.40 -0.14 -13.00
N ILE A 29 4.23 -0.34 -11.69
CA ILE A 29 4.47 -1.62 -11.02
C ILE A 29 3.18 -2.41 -11.04
N GLU A 30 3.23 -3.64 -11.53
CA GLU A 30 2.08 -4.52 -11.62
C GLU A 30 1.42 -4.81 -10.28
N GLY A 31 0.08 -4.87 -10.30
CA GLY A 31 -0.72 -5.11 -9.11
C GLY A 31 -0.76 -3.95 -8.11
N THR A 32 -0.22 -2.78 -8.49
CA THR A 32 -0.40 -1.56 -7.71
C THR A 32 -1.57 -0.76 -8.28
N PHE A 33 -2.30 -0.10 -7.39
CA PHE A 33 -3.35 0.85 -7.75
C PHE A 33 -3.28 2.06 -6.82
N TYR A 34 -3.93 3.13 -7.21
CA TYR A 34 -4.01 4.37 -6.45
C TYR A 34 -5.39 5.00 -6.60
N ASN A 35 -5.99 5.39 -5.49
CA ASN A 35 -7.29 6.04 -5.43
C ASN A 35 -7.25 7.11 -4.35
N SER A 36 -7.51 8.36 -4.70
CA SER A 36 -7.44 9.47 -3.76
C SER A 36 -8.43 10.57 -4.12
N LEU A 37 -9.24 10.96 -3.14
CA LEU A 37 -10.08 12.14 -3.16
C LEU A 37 -9.40 13.24 -2.34
N SER A 38 -9.13 14.39 -2.90
CA SER A 38 -8.59 15.53 -2.17
C SER A 38 -9.67 16.61 -2.04
N TYR A 39 -9.77 17.20 -0.86
CA TYR A 39 -10.64 18.34 -0.63
C TYR A 39 -9.92 19.44 0.15
N PHE A 40 -10.31 20.66 -0.12
CA PHE A 40 -9.98 21.86 0.63
C PHE A 40 -11.22 22.74 0.69
N LEU A 41 -11.61 23.15 1.88
CA LEU A 41 -12.73 24.07 2.10
C LEU A 41 -12.28 25.20 3.01
N SER A 42 -12.65 26.41 2.68
CA SER A 42 -12.36 27.60 3.48
C SER A 42 -13.59 28.50 3.55
N ALA A 43 -13.85 29.00 4.74
CA ALA A 43 -14.86 30.02 4.98
C ALA A 43 -14.25 31.12 5.86
N GLU A 44 -14.34 32.35 5.44
CA GLU A 44 -13.94 33.55 6.21
C GLU A 44 -15.14 34.46 6.43
N LYS A 45 -15.27 34.98 7.64
CA LYS A 45 -16.22 36.02 7.97
C LYS A 45 -15.49 37.25 8.54
N ARG A 46 -15.71 38.41 7.93
CA ARG A 46 -15.26 39.69 8.46
C ARG A 46 -16.36 40.39 9.24
N PHE A 47 -16.01 40.88 10.42
CA PHE A 47 -16.88 41.64 11.31
C PHE A 47 -16.36 43.09 11.36
N GLY A 48 -16.92 43.92 10.51
CA GLY A 48 -16.45 45.30 10.29
C GLY A 48 -15.00 45.30 9.75
N THR A 49 -14.20 46.24 10.23
CA THR A 49 -12.82 46.48 9.76
C THR A 49 -11.77 45.86 10.71
N LYS A 50 -12.20 45.37 11.87
CA LYS A 50 -11.25 44.97 12.94
C LYS A 50 -11.12 43.48 13.16
N HIS A 51 -12.11 42.69 12.84
CA HIS A 51 -12.09 41.26 13.13
C HIS A 51 -12.35 40.43 11.86
N ALA A 52 -11.62 39.34 11.71
CA ALA A 52 -11.91 38.29 10.77
C ALA A 52 -11.78 36.92 11.47
N LEU A 53 -12.72 36.04 11.18
CA LEU A 53 -12.70 34.64 11.64
C LEU A 53 -12.69 33.76 10.40
N SER A 54 -11.71 32.86 10.30
CA SER A 54 -11.62 31.93 9.19
C SER A 54 -11.53 30.49 9.68
N LEU A 55 -12.23 29.60 9.00
CA LEU A 55 -12.14 28.15 9.15
C LEU A 55 -11.64 27.56 7.85
N VAL A 56 -10.57 26.79 7.94
CA VAL A 56 -10.02 26.03 6.82
C VAL A 56 -10.04 24.55 7.19
N THR A 57 -10.51 23.69 6.29
CA THR A 57 -10.40 22.25 6.45
C THR A 57 -9.93 21.62 5.14
N PHE A 58 -9.05 20.64 5.26
CA PHE A 58 -8.54 19.88 4.12
C PHE A 58 -8.20 18.45 4.51
N GLY A 59 -8.14 17.59 3.52
CA GLY A 59 -7.79 16.20 3.67
C GLY A 59 -7.76 15.49 2.33
N SER A 60 -7.15 14.31 2.34
CA SER A 60 -7.02 13.48 1.14
C SER A 60 -7.12 12.02 1.52
N PRO A 61 -8.36 11.48 1.70
CA PRO A 61 -8.51 10.04 1.85
C PRO A 61 -7.88 9.34 0.65
N THR A 62 -6.95 8.44 0.94
CA THR A 62 -6.14 7.74 -0.07
C THR A 62 -6.14 6.26 0.21
N GLU A 63 -6.43 5.46 -0.80
CA GLU A 63 -6.25 4.03 -0.84
C GLU A 63 -5.23 3.68 -1.91
N ARG A 64 -4.22 2.89 -1.55
CA ARG A 64 -3.17 2.51 -2.50
C ARG A 64 -2.63 1.12 -2.22
N ALA A 65 -2.37 0.38 -3.28
CA ALA A 65 -1.62 -0.87 -3.19
C ALA A 65 -0.12 -0.62 -3.23
N GLN A 66 0.62 -1.39 -2.44
CA GLN A 66 2.06 -1.23 -2.31
C GLN A 66 2.82 -2.24 -3.17
N GLN A 67 4.00 -1.82 -3.59
CA GLN A 67 5.05 -2.69 -4.08
C GLN A 67 5.80 -3.32 -2.89
N GLY A 68 6.24 -4.57 -3.03
CA GLY A 68 7.22 -5.22 -2.17
C GLY A 68 8.61 -5.19 -2.81
N ALA A 69 9.64 -4.94 -2.02
CA ALA A 69 10.99 -5.26 -2.44
C ALA A 69 11.16 -6.78 -2.48
N SER A 70 11.91 -7.28 -3.44
CA SER A 70 12.24 -8.69 -3.59
C SER A 70 13.75 -8.90 -3.74
N THR A 71 14.20 -10.14 -3.91
CA THR A 71 15.61 -10.45 -4.11
C THR A 71 16.03 -10.18 -5.56
N GLU A 72 17.32 -9.95 -5.78
CA GLU A 72 17.88 -9.84 -7.14
C GLU A 72 17.61 -11.10 -7.97
N GLU A 73 17.64 -12.27 -7.36
CA GLU A 73 17.28 -13.53 -8.01
C GLU A 73 15.83 -13.51 -8.52
N ALA A 74 14.88 -13.03 -7.72
CA ALA A 74 13.49 -12.94 -8.13
C ALA A 74 13.30 -11.93 -9.27
N TYR A 75 14.00 -10.80 -9.25
CA TYR A 75 14.00 -9.85 -10.36
C TYR A 75 14.59 -10.45 -11.64
N TRP A 76 15.70 -11.19 -11.52
CA TRP A 76 16.31 -11.90 -12.64
C TRP A 76 15.37 -12.96 -13.22
N LEU A 77 14.77 -13.82 -12.37
CA LEU A 77 13.80 -14.84 -12.78
C LEU A 77 12.54 -14.23 -13.41
N ALA A 78 12.10 -13.08 -12.93
CA ALA A 78 10.98 -12.35 -13.51
C ALA A 78 11.34 -11.61 -14.80
N ASN A 79 12.63 -11.47 -15.09
CA ASN A 79 13.19 -10.62 -16.14
C ASN A 79 12.68 -9.17 -16.06
N SER A 80 12.53 -8.65 -14.85
CA SER A 80 11.99 -7.31 -14.61
C SER A 80 12.28 -6.82 -13.19
N HIS A 81 12.85 -5.63 -13.06
CA HIS A 81 12.97 -4.90 -11.80
C HIS A 81 11.63 -4.28 -11.31
N TYR A 82 10.58 -4.37 -12.12
CA TYR A 82 9.22 -3.98 -11.76
C TYR A 82 8.40 -5.14 -11.18
N TYR A 83 9.03 -6.29 -10.92
CA TYR A 83 8.38 -7.41 -10.28
C TYR A 83 7.85 -7.01 -8.90
N ASN A 84 6.62 -7.44 -8.60
CA ASN A 84 5.96 -7.20 -7.33
C ASN A 84 5.40 -8.53 -6.78
N PRO A 85 5.90 -9.02 -5.63
CA PRO A 85 5.44 -10.28 -5.04
C PRO A 85 4.11 -10.18 -4.30
N ASN A 86 3.58 -8.96 -4.11
CA ASN A 86 2.45 -8.72 -3.21
C ASN A 86 1.08 -8.94 -3.84
N TRP A 87 0.98 -9.29 -5.10
CA TRP A 87 -0.28 -9.37 -5.81
C TRP A 87 -0.50 -10.69 -6.54
N GLY A 88 -1.74 -10.97 -6.88
CA GLY A 88 -2.16 -12.10 -7.68
C GLY A 88 -3.63 -11.97 -8.05
N TYR A 89 -4.20 -13.05 -8.55
CA TYR A 89 -5.61 -13.09 -8.89
C TYR A 89 -6.43 -13.84 -7.84
N GLN A 90 -7.62 -13.31 -7.54
CA GLN A 90 -8.67 -13.97 -6.77
C GLN A 90 -9.94 -14.00 -7.62
N ASN A 91 -10.42 -15.17 -7.97
CA ASN A 91 -11.60 -15.35 -8.85
C ASN A 91 -11.49 -14.53 -10.16
N GLY A 92 -10.28 -14.40 -10.71
CA GLY A 92 -10.02 -13.62 -11.93
C GLY A 92 -9.82 -12.12 -11.73
N GLU A 93 -10.00 -11.58 -10.53
CA GLU A 93 -9.76 -10.17 -10.21
C GLU A 93 -8.38 -9.96 -9.57
N LYS A 94 -7.72 -8.87 -9.92
CA LYS A 94 -6.44 -8.48 -9.32
C LYS A 94 -6.62 -8.10 -7.85
N ARG A 95 -5.80 -8.67 -6.98
CA ARG A 95 -5.76 -8.35 -5.57
C ARG A 95 -4.33 -8.19 -5.09
N ASN A 96 -4.06 -7.12 -4.35
CA ASN A 96 -2.79 -6.89 -3.68
C ASN A 96 -2.93 -7.21 -2.18
N SER A 97 -1.91 -7.82 -1.59
CA SER A 97 -1.88 -8.17 -0.17
C SER A 97 -1.55 -6.99 0.73
N ARG A 98 -0.92 -5.95 0.17
CA ARG A 98 -0.51 -4.76 0.91
C ARG A 98 -1.23 -3.54 0.39
N VAL A 99 -2.37 -3.25 0.99
CA VAL A 99 -3.17 -2.06 0.71
C VAL A 99 -3.08 -1.13 1.91
N VAL A 100 -2.81 0.14 1.65
CA VAL A 100 -2.75 1.20 2.65
C VAL A 100 -3.94 2.13 2.43
N ASN A 101 -4.68 2.37 3.51
CA ASN A 101 -5.67 3.43 3.59
C ASN A 101 -5.15 4.49 4.55
N ASP A 102 -5.15 5.73 4.10
CA ASP A 102 -4.64 6.87 4.83
C ASP A 102 -5.58 8.07 4.68
N PHE A 103 -5.99 8.63 5.81
CA PHE A 103 -6.81 9.84 5.84
C PHE A 103 -6.51 10.69 7.07
N GLU A 104 -6.01 11.89 6.84
CA GLU A 104 -5.63 12.82 7.89
C GLU A 104 -6.37 14.17 7.74
N PRO A 105 -7.68 14.22 8.04
CA PRO A 105 -8.43 15.48 8.00
C PRO A 105 -7.86 16.48 9.00
N THR A 106 -7.66 17.69 8.53
CA THR A 106 -7.15 18.80 9.31
C THR A 106 -8.12 19.95 9.24
N ALA A 107 -8.36 20.60 10.39
CA ALA A 107 -9.15 21.83 10.49
C ALA A 107 -8.36 22.89 11.25
N ILE A 108 -8.40 24.14 10.77
CA ILE A 108 -7.71 25.27 11.37
C ILE A 108 -8.72 26.41 11.49
N LEU A 109 -8.94 26.85 12.72
CA LEU A 109 -9.73 28.06 13.03
C LEU A 109 -8.76 29.20 13.34
N THR A 110 -8.87 30.31 12.62
CA THR A 110 -8.02 31.47 12.82
C THR A 110 -8.87 32.70 13.11
N TRP A 111 -8.49 33.45 14.14
CA TRP A 111 -9.06 34.75 14.46
C TRP A 111 -8.00 35.81 14.31
N ASP A 112 -8.29 36.80 13.46
CA ASP A 112 -7.52 38.02 13.24
C ASP A 112 -8.19 39.21 13.91
N TRP A 113 -7.45 39.93 14.74
CA TRP A 113 -7.90 41.14 15.39
C TRP A 113 -6.94 42.28 15.10
N LYS A 114 -7.42 43.28 14.36
CA LYS A 114 -6.72 44.55 14.14
C LYS A 114 -6.98 45.47 15.35
N MET A 115 -6.08 45.47 16.33
CA MET A 115 -6.20 46.22 17.58
C MET A 115 -6.01 47.71 17.32
N ARG A 116 -5.02 48.09 16.49
CA ARG A 116 -4.68 49.43 16.03
C ARG A 116 -4.20 49.38 14.60
N ASP A 117 -3.98 50.54 13.95
CA ASP A 117 -3.51 50.55 12.56
C ASP A 117 -2.14 49.91 12.36
N ASN A 118 -1.29 49.93 13.40
CA ASN A 118 0.05 49.33 13.41
C ASN A 118 0.14 48.04 14.23
N MET A 119 -1.00 47.49 14.71
CA MET A 119 -0.99 46.31 15.58
C MET A 119 -2.12 45.34 15.25
N LYS A 120 -1.73 44.14 14.89
CA LYS A 120 -2.63 43.01 14.61
C LYS A 120 -2.27 41.81 15.52
N LEU A 121 -3.28 41.19 16.10
CA LEU A 121 -3.17 39.88 16.77
C LEU A 121 -3.81 38.85 15.89
N THR A 122 -3.08 37.75 15.67
CA THR A 122 -3.59 36.53 15.01
C THR A 122 -3.55 35.38 16.00
N THR A 123 -4.67 34.73 16.23
CA THR A 123 -4.80 33.53 17.09
C THR A 123 -5.32 32.40 16.23
N ALA A 124 -4.67 31.25 16.27
CA ALA A 124 -5.11 30.07 15.53
C ALA A 124 -5.17 28.84 16.43
N ALA A 125 -6.17 28.00 16.20
CA ALA A 125 -6.30 26.68 16.78
C ALA A 125 -6.42 25.64 15.66
N GLY A 126 -5.61 24.59 15.72
CA GLY A 126 -5.61 23.50 14.74
C GLY A 126 -6.06 22.18 15.37
N PHE A 127 -6.83 21.43 14.61
CA PHE A 127 -7.20 20.05 14.94
C PHE A 127 -6.85 19.14 13.77
N LYS A 128 -6.19 18.00 14.07
CA LYS A 128 -5.86 16.97 13.10
C LYS A 128 -6.26 15.61 13.69
N TYR A 129 -6.89 14.79 12.88
CA TYR A 129 -7.18 13.40 13.22
C TYR A 129 -6.57 12.49 12.16
N ALA A 130 -5.84 11.45 12.58
CA ALA A 130 -5.17 10.53 11.66
C ALA A 130 -5.85 9.15 11.72
N MET A 131 -6.27 8.66 10.56
CA MET A 131 -6.75 7.30 10.35
C MET A 131 -5.81 6.61 9.37
N TYR A 132 -5.16 5.56 9.84
CA TYR A 132 -4.24 4.78 9.02
C TYR A 132 -4.54 3.30 9.21
N SER A 133 -4.60 2.57 8.10
CA SER A 133 -4.65 1.12 8.11
C SER A 133 -3.80 0.54 6.99
N SER A 134 -3.24 -0.63 7.22
CA SER A 134 -2.53 -1.39 6.20
C SER A 134 -2.86 -2.86 6.31
N THR A 135 -2.95 -3.54 5.17
CA THR A 135 -3.10 -4.98 5.11
C THR A 135 -1.77 -5.67 4.90
N ALA A 136 -1.66 -6.92 5.33
CA ALA A 136 -0.54 -7.80 5.04
C ALA A 136 -1.04 -9.24 5.04
N LEU A 137 -0.37 -10.13 4.31
CA LEU A 137 -0.58 -11.56 4.44
C LEU A 137 -0.07 -12.05 5.79
N GLY A 138 -0.90 -12.83 6.49
CA GLY A 138 -0.53 -13.60 7.65
C GLY A 138 -0.80 -15.08 7.42
N TRP A 139 -0.09 -15.95 8.17
CA TRP A 139 -0.32 -17.40 8.15
C TRP A 139 0.14 -18.03 9.47
N ASN A 140 -0.49 -19.13 9.85
CA ASN A 140 -0.10 -19.91 11.02
C ASN A 140 1.19 -20.72 10.74
N GLY A 141 1.96 -21.01 11.79
CA GLY A 141 3.29 -21.60 11.70
C GLY A 141 3.38 -22.93 10.94
N ASN A 142 2.28 -23.68 10.84
CA ASN A 142 2.18 -24.95 10.09
C ASN A 142 1.81 -24.75 8.61
N ALA A 143 1.42 -23.52 8.21
CA ALA A 143 1.09 -23.22 6.83
C ALA A 143 2.36 -22.92 6.03
N TYR A 144 2.33 -23.25 4.76
CA TYR A 144 3.38 -22.89 3.83
C TYR A 144 3.35 -21.37 3.58
N ASP A 145 4.53 -20.72 3.55
CA ASP A 145 4.63 -19.28 3.27
C ASP A 145 4.00 -18.97 1.90
N PRO A 146 2.95 -18.14 1.85
CA PRO A 146 2.21 -17.88 0.62
C PRO A 146 2.89 -16.90 -0.33
N ARG A 147 4.01 -16.30 0.09
CA ARG A 147 4.74 -15.34 -0.75
C ARG A 147 5.47 -16.07 -1.87
N PRO A 148 5.28 -15.65 -3.13
CA PRO A 148 5.94 -16.33 -4.24
C PRO A 148 7.46 -16.21 -4.18
N ASP A 149 8.00 -15.09 -3.68
CA ASP A 149 9.44 -14.83 -3.53
C ASP A 149 10.03 -15.31 -2.20
N TYR A 150 9.31 -16.16 -1.46
CA TYR A 150 9.87 -16.81 -0.28
C TYR A 150 11.11 -17.62 -0.67
N TYR A 151 12.19 -17.49 0.09
CA TYR A 151 13.51 -18.02 -0.31
C TYR A 151 13.51 -19.52 -0.65
N LYS A 152 12.67 -20.34 0.00
CA LYS A 152 12.54 -21.77 -0.31
C LYS A 152 11.91 -22.06 -1.67
N ASN A 153 11.26 -21.07 -2.28
CA ASN A 153 10.66 -21.16 -3.62
C ASN A 153 11.64 -20.76 -4.73
N LEU A 154 12.80 -20.22 -4.37
CA LEU A 154 13.79 -19.74 -5.32
C LEU A 154 14.80 -20.84 -5.66
N PRO A 155 15.28 -20.91 -6.89
CA PRO A 155 16.27 -21.91 -7.32
C PRO A 155 17.52 -21.96 -6.43
N SER A 156 17.99 -20.81 -5.93
CA SER A 156 19.15 -20.74 -5.04
C SER A 156 18.96 -21.51 -3.73
N SER A 157 17.73 -21.77 -3.31
CA SER A 157 17.45 -22.50 -2.07
C SER A 157 18.01 -23.92 -2.10
N ILE A 158 18.14 -24.50 -3.29
CA ILE A 158 18.69 -25.87 -3.47
C ILE A 158 20.17 -25.93 -3.09
N PHE A 159 20.90 -24.81 -3.22
CA PHE A 159 22.35 -24.74 -2.94
C PHE A 159 22.67 -24.24 -1.53
N ASN A 160 21.68 -23.78 -0.80
CA ASN A 160 21.85 -23.24 0.55
C ASN A 160 21.73 -24.32 1.64
N VAL A 161 21.85 -25.60 1.27
CA VAL A 161 21.85 -26.71 2.22
C VAL A 161 23.26 -26.88 2.76
N TYR A 162 23.44 -26.59 4.07
CA TYR A 162 24.70 -26.82 4.76
C TYR A 162 24.92 -28.31 5.00
N ASP A 163 26.08 -28.83 4.59
CA ASP A 163 26.50 -30.18 4.88
C ASP A 163 27.40 -30.16 6.13
N PRO A 164 26.93 -30.66 7.29
CA PRO A 164 27.69 -30.63 8.53
C PRO A 164 28.89 -31.62 8.52
N GLU A 165 28.84 -32.65 7.70
CA GLU A 165 29.96 -33.62 7.62
C GLU A 165 31.16 -33.06 6.87
N GLN A 166 30.87 -32.23 5.86
CA GLN A 166 31.90 -31.59 5.05
C GLN A 166 32.20 -30.14 5.47
N ASN A 167 31.47 -29.64 6.45
CA ASN A 167 31.58 -28.25 6.92
C ASN A 167 31.52 -27.21 5.75
N CYS A 168 30.67 -27.47 4.77
CA CYS A 168 30.49 -26.58 3.62
C CYS A 168 29.03 -26.63 3.13
N TYR A 169 28.68 -25.62 2.32
CA TYR A 169 27.42 -25.68 1.59
C TYR A 169 27.55 -26.64 0.41
N ASP A 170 26.46 -27.38 0.14
CA ASP A 170 26.43 -28.33 -0.95
C ASP A 170 26.57 -27.63 -2.30
N TRP A 171 27.58 -28.06 -3.06
CA TRP A 171 27.90 -27.50 -4.36
C TRP A 171 27.39 -28.41 -5.48
N LEU A 172 26.88 -27.83 -6.56
CA LEU A 172 26.42 -28.47 -7.79
C LEU A 172 27.27 -29.67 -8.24
N GLN A 173 28.56 -29.63 -8.01
CA GLN A 173 29.51 -30.65 -8.47
C GLN A 173 29.42 -31.97 -7.68
N LYS A 174 28.83 -31.94 -6.48
CA LYS A 174 28.74 -33.10 -5.58
C LYS A 174 27.37 -33.77 -5.61
N ASN A 175 26.32 -33.10 -6.05
CA ASN A 175 24.95 -33.57 -6.04
C ASN A 175 24.26 -33.38 -7.41
N PRO A 176 24.30 -34.36 -8.31
CA PRO A 176 23.64 -34.26 -9.62
C PRO A 176 22.15 -33.93 -9.56
N TRP A 177 21.44 -34.42 -8.49
CA TRP A 177 20.02 -34.10 -8.28
C TRP A 177 19.77 -32.63 -7.90
N ALA A 178 20.76 -31.95 -7.34
CA ALA A 178 20.65 -30.50 -7.02
C ALA A 178 20.47 -29.68 -8.30
N LEU A 179 21.14 -30.03 -9.38
CA LEU A 179 20.94 -29.38 -10.67
C LEU A 179 19.52 -29.60 -11.22
N GLU A 180 19.01 -30.81 -11.07
CA GLU A 180 17.63 -31.10 -11.49
C GLU A 180 16.61 -30.32 -10.66
N GLY A 181 16.75 -30.26 -9.35
CA GLY A 181 15.91 -29.46 -8.47
C GLY A 181 15.96 -27.98 -8.80
N TRP A 182 17.17 -27.44 -9.07
CA TRP A 182 17.33 -26.06 -9.52
C TRP A 182 16.61 -25.81 -10.84
N ASN A 183 16.78 -26.69 -11.83
CA ASN A 183 16.10 -26.58 -13.12
C ASN A 183 14.58 -26.64 -12.99
N GLN A 184 14.04 -27.48 -12.08
CA GLN A 184 12.60 -27.57 -11.82
C GLN A 184 12.06 -26.25 -11.26
N LEU A 185 12.72 -25.65 -10.27
CA LEU A 185 12.31 -24.35 -9.71
C LEU A 185 12.48 -23.23 -10.71
N TYR A 186 13.59 -23.20 -11.46
CA TYR A 186 13.81 -22.24 -12.52
C TYR A 186 12.70 -22.28 -13.58
N ASN A 187 12.40 -23.48 -14.07
CA ASN A 187 11.34 -23.69 -15.07
C ASN A 187 9.96 -23.33 -14.50
N TYR A 188 9.68 -23.66 -13.24
CA TYR A 188 8.46 -23.24 -12.57
C TYR A 188 8.32 -21.72 -12.57
N TRP A 189 9.33 -21.01 -12.12
CA TRP A 189 9.33 -19.54 -12.05
C TRP A 189 9.22 -18.86 -13.41
N THR A 190 9.91 -19.38 -14.43
CA THR A 190 10.00 -18.75 -15.74
C THR A 190 8.88 -19.13 -16.71
N SER A 191 8.24 -20.30 -16.50
CA SER A 191 7.20 -20.82 -17.42
C SER A 191 5.91 -20.02 -17.42
N SER A 192 5.52 -19.42 -16.29
CA SER A 192 4.27 -18.69 -16.18
C SER A 192 4.38 -17.53 -15.17
N LYS A 193 3.79 -16.41 -15.52
CA LYS A 193 3.65 -15.26 -14.61
C LYS A 193 2.82 -15.61 -13.37
N ALA A 194 1.83 -16.48 -13.50
CA ALA A 194 0.99 -16.92 -12.37
C ALA A 194 1.79 -17.63 -11.27
N ASN A 195 2.91 -18.28 -11.63
CA ASN A 195 3.77 -18.98 -10.67
C ASN A 195 4.56 -18.02 -9.75
N ARG A 196 4.65 -16.73 -10.13
CA ARG A 196 5.32 -15.67 -9.35
C ARG A 196 4.33 -14.70 -8.71
N GLN A 197 3.08 -15.09 -8.61
CA GLN A 197 2.01 -14.29 -8.01
C GLN A 197 1.45 -14.98 -6.77
N VAL A 198 0.84 -14.17 -5.89
CA VAL A 198 0.10 -14.70 -4.73
C VAL A 198 -1.07 -15.55 -5.22
N ASN A 199 -1.11 -16.79 -4.83
CA ASN A 199 -2.21 -17.70 -5.20
C ASN A 199 -3.35 -17.59 -4.17
N TRP A 200 -4.18 -16.57 -4.32
CA TRP A 200 -5.30 -16.31 -3.43
C TRP A 200 -6.31 -17.44 -3.41
N ASP A 201 -6.65 -17.99 -4.58
CA ASP A 201 -7.67 -19.04 -4.70
C ASP A 201 -7.25 -20.30 -3.96
N ARG A 202 -5.95 -20.65 -4.01
CA ARG A 202 -5.39 -21.75 -3.22
C ARG A 202 -5.48 -21.49 -1.72
N MET A 203 -5.14 -20.27 -1.25
CA MET A 203 -5.22 -19.95 0.18
C MET A 203 -6.65 -20.06 0.69
N TYR A 204 -7.63 -19.57 -0.08
CA TYR A 204 -9.04 -19.72 0.27
C TYR A 204 -9.52 -21.18 0.24
N ALA A 205 -9.04 -21.98 -0.71
CA ALA A 205 -9.35 -23.40 -0.77
C ALA A 205 -8.80 -24.16 0.45
N VAL A 206 -7.56 -23.86 0.85
CA VAL A 206 -6.93 -24.44 2.05
C VAL A 206 -7.71 -24.07 3.31
N ASN A 207 -8.05 -22.79 3.50
CA ASN A 207 -8.84 -22.34 4.65
C ASN A 207 -10.23 -23.00 4.71
N ARG A 208 -10.90 -23.16 3.58
CA ARG A 208 -12.17 -23.88 3.52
C ARG A 208 -12.03 -25.36 3.89
N SER A 209 -10.95 -25.98 3.45
CA SER A 209 -10.67 -27.38 3.81
C SER A 209 -10.39 -27.53 5.29
N ALA A 210 -9.58 -26.65 5.88
CA ALA A 210 -9.31 -26.62 7.31
C ALA A 210 -10.61 -26.42 8.13
N ALA A 211 -11.43 -25.45 7.76
CA ALA A 211 -12.70 -25.21 8.42
C ALA A 211 -13.67 -26.40 8.35
N ALA A 212 -13.69 -27.14 7.23
CA ALA A 212 -14.49 -28.35 7.09
C ALA A 212 -14.02 -29.51 8.00
N GLN A 213 -12.75 -29.48 8.43
CA GLN A 213 -12.14 -30.45 9.35
C GLN A 213 -12.21 -29.98 10.82
N GLY A 214 -12.69 -28.76 11.07
CA GLY A 214 -12.72 -28.16 12.40
C GLY A 214 -11.38 -27.57 12.84
N ASP A 215 -10.45 -27.40 11.89
CA ASP A 215 -9.12 -26.84 12.13
C ASP A 215 -9.13 -25.31 12.09
N GLU A 216 -8.08 -24.70 12.65
CA GLU A 216 -7.88 -23.26 12.62
C GLU A 216 -7.60 -22.74 11.19
N THR A 217 -7.95 -21.49 10.96
CA THR A 217 -7.62 -20.77 9.71
C THR A 217 -6.11 -20.70 9.55
N LEU A 218 -5.61 -21.14 8.39
CA LEU A 218 -4.18 -21.19 8.10
C LEU A 218 -3.65 -19.88 7.49
N TYR A 219 -4.44 -19.20 6.67
CA TYR A 219 -4.08 -17.93 6.02
C TYR A 219 -5.07 -16.80 6.37
N TYR A 220 -4.56 -15.59 6.68
CA TYR A 220 -5.37 -14.43 7.07
C TYR A 220 -4.74 -13.10 6.63
#